data_75ea7cb1c7034de6e5578ca11463b8b2
#
_entry.id   75ea7cb1c7034de6e5578ca11463b8b2
#
_cell.length_a   1.000
_cell.length_b   1.000
_cell.length_c   1.000
_cell.angle_alpha   90.00
_cell.angle_beta   90.00
_cell.angle_gamma   90.00
#
_symmetry.space_group_name_H-M   'P 1'
#
loop_
_entity.id
_entity.type
_entity.pdbx_description
1 polymer ?
#
loop_
_entity_poly.entity_id
_entity_poly.type
_entity_poly.pdbx_seq_one_letter_code
_entity_poly.pdbx_strand_id
1 'polypeptide(L)'
;FLDKNRSKILNLENTHIIKAIYKSCLIKKKIVESDEKESSLRKILNFGHTFAHAYEATLNYSKKLNHGEAVILGIRIASKFSLSNKLLSINEFKLIETHINKLNFNKEKLFSKKNTNTILSFMTKDKKNISKKINLILLKKIGSASYDFQFTKEKIRSFLMKELNK
;
A
#
# COMPACT_ATOMS: atom_id res chain seq x y z
N PHE A 1 16.71 -5.29 7.74
CA PHE A 1 16.73 -6.75 7.92
C PHE A 1 16.16 -7.44 6.68
N LEU A 2 14.94 -7.11 6.25
CA LEU A 2 14.28 -7.74 5.10
C LEU A 2 15.13 -7.62 3.81
N ASP A 3 15.62 -6.43 3.49
CA ASP A 3 16.41 -6.22 2.26
C ASP A 3 17.72 -7.04 2.27
N LYS A 4 18.43 -7.06 3.42
CA LYS A 4 19.69 -7.81 3.56
C LYS A 4 19.52 -9.34 3.52
N ASN A 5 18.34 -9.84 3.90
CA ASN A 5 18.08 -11.28 4.00
C ASN A 5 17.00 -11.75 3.02
N ARG A 6 16.73 -10.95 1.97
CA ARG A 6 15.63 -11.20 1.03
C ARG A 6 15.64 -12.59 0.43
N SER A 7 16.76 -13.03 -0.16
CA SER A 7 16.87 -14.35 -0.78
C SER A 7 16.55 -15.47 0.21
N LYS A 8 17.10 -15.39 1.42
CA LYS A 8 16.88 -16.38 2.46
C LYS A 8 15.42 -16.47 2.90
N ILE A 9 14.76 -15.30 3.00
CA ILE A 9 13.32 -15.21 3.35
C ILE A 9 12.46 -15.76 2.21
N LEU A 10 12.75 -15.39 0.96
CA LEU A 10 12.00 -15.87 -0.21
C LEU A 10 12.21 -17.37 -0.46
N ASN A 11 13.39 -17.91 -0.12
CA ASN A 11 13.67 -19.34 -0.16
C ASN A 11 13.14 -20.10 1.07
N LEU A 12 12.36 -19.43 1.92
CA LEU A 12 11.72 -20.00 3.11
C LEU A 12 12.70 -20.62 4.11
N GLU A 13 13.94 -20.08 4.22
CA GLU A 13 14.88 -20.51 5.26
C GLU A 13 14.29 -20.23 6.65
N ASN A 14 14.03 -21.29 7.43
CA ASN A 14 13.29 -21.25 8.68
C ASN A 14 13.74 -20.14 9.64
N THR A 15 15.03 -20.03 9.91
CA THR A 15 15.59 -19.04 10.83
C THR A 15 15.28 -17.61 10.40
N HIS A 16 15.35 -17.34 9.09
CA HIS A 16 15.16 -16.00 8.53
C HIS A 16 13.67 -15.62 8.45
N ILE A 17 12.81 -16.57 8.06
CA ILE A 17 11.37 -16.32 7.99
C ILE A 17 10.75 -16.17 9.38
N ILE A 18 11.13 -17.01 10.35
CA ILE A 18 10.68 -16.88 11.75
C ILE A 18 11.07 -15.50 12.31
N LYS A 19 12.31 -15.08 12.08
CA LYS A 19 12.78 -13.75 12.52
C LYS A 19 12.04 -12.60 11.84
N ALA A 20 11.69 -12.75 10.57
CA ALA A 20 10.89 -11.75 9.83
C ALA A 20 9.48 -11.63 10.43
N ILE A 21 8.81 -12.78 10.65
CA ILE A 21 7.48 -12.85 11.27
C ILE A 21 7.53 -12.24 12.67
N TYR A 22 8.46 -12.67 13.50
CA TYR A 22 8.61 -12.18 14.88
C TYR A 22 8.77 -10.66 14.95
N LYS A 23 9.66 -10.09 14.11
CA LYS A 23 9.87 -8.64 14.05
C LYS A 23 8.61 -7.90 13.58
N SER A 24 7.88 -8.46 12.61
CA SER A 24 6.63 -7.87 12.13
C SER A 24 5.54 -7.88 13.22
N CYS A 25 5.42 -8.98 13.96
CA CYS A 25 4.51 -9.08 15.09
C CYS A 25 4.87 -8.10 16.21
N LEU A 26 6.16 -7.92 16.53
CA LEU A 26 6.59 -6.94 17.53
C LEU A 26 6.25 -5.51 17.14
N ILE A 27 6.45 -5.14 15.87
CA ILE A 27 6.08 -3.80 15.38
C ILE A 27 4.57 -3.60 15.49
N LYS A 28 3.78 -4.57 15.01
CA LYS A 28 2.33 -4.52 15.10
C LYS A 28 1.86 -4.43 16.55
N LYS A 29 2.40 -5.26 17.45
CA LYS A 29 2.08 -5.26 18.88
C LYS A 29 2.24 -3.85 19.47
N LYS A 30 3.41 -3.22 19.31
CA LYS A 30 3.68 -1.87 19.85
C LYS A 30 2.66 -0.84 19.37
N ILE A 31 2.26 -0.89 18.10
CA ILE A 31 1.29 0.05 17.53
C ILE A 31 -0.12 -0.23 18.09
N VAL A 32 -0.52 -1.50 18.19
CA VAL A 32 -1.82 -1.88 18.71
C VAL A 32 -1.95 -1.55 20.20
N GLU A 33 -0.90 -1.79 21.01
CA GLU A 33 -0.88 -1.44 22.42
C GLU A 33 -1.01 0.06 22.67
N SER A 34 -0.48 0.89 21.73
CA SER A 34 -0.61 2.37 21.83
C SER A 34 -1.95 2.91 21.31
N ASP A 35 -2.72 2.14 20.54
CA ASP A 35 -4.02 2.54 20.00
C ASP A 35 -4.89 1.31 19.72
N GLU A 36 -5.42 0.70 20.79
CA GLU A 36 -6.22 -0.53 20.71
C GLU A 36 -7.49 -0.36 19.84
N LYS A 37 -8.14 0.80 19.96
CA LYS A 37 -9.42 1.11 19.27
C LYS A 37 -9.27 1.61 17.84
N GLU A 38 -8.04 1.69 17.29
CA GLU A 38 -7.78 2.22 15.94
C GLU A 38 -8.36 3.63 15.70
N SER A 39 -8.30 4.46 16.71
CA SER A 39 -8.79 5.83 16.64
C SER A 39 -7.79 6.78 15.96
N SER A 40 -6.51 6.49 16.05
CA SER A 40 -5.42 7.38 15.61
C SER A 40 -4.23 6.61 14.98
N LEU A 41 -3.17 6.37 15.76
CA LEU A 41 -1.89 5.83 15.28
C LEU A 41 -2.02 4.48 14.57
N ARG A 42 -2.87 3.58 15.07
CA ARG A 42 -3.02 2.24 14.49
C ARG A 42 -3.47 2.26 13.03
N LYS A 43 -4.13 3.35 12.60
CA LYS A 43 -4.52 3.53 11.19
C LYS A 43 -3.33 3.41 10.23
N ILE A 44 -2.09 3.76 10.65
CA ILE A 44 -0.91 3.66 9.79
C ILE A 44 -0.62 2.22 9.33
N LEU A 45 -1.07 1.20 10.07
CA LEU A 45 -0.95 -0.19 9.65
C LEU A 45 -1.71 -0.49 8.35
N ASN A 46 -2.68 0.37 7.99
CA ASN A 46 -3.43 0.27 6.75
C ASN A 46 -2.80 1.07 5.59
N PHE A 47 -1.50 1.45 5.68
CA PHE A 47 -0.80 2.08 4.56
C PHE A 47 -0.86 1.21 3.31
N GLY A 48 -1.35 1.77 2.21
CA GLY A 48 -1.57 1.05 0.95
C GLY A 48 -2.90 0.27 0.85
N HIS A 49 -3.59 -0.02 1.96
CA HIS A 49 -4.76 -0.89 1.96
C HIS A 49 -5.96 -0.34 1.19
N THR A 50 -6.17 0.98 1.14
CA THR A 50 -7.25 1.57 0.33
C THR A 50 -7.12 1.21 -1.15
N PHE A 51 -5.90 1.23 -1.69
CA PHE A 51 -5.62 0.78 -3.06
C PHE A 51 -5.66 -0.75 -3.17
N ALA A 52 -5.09 -1.47 -2.18
CA ALA A 52 -5.04 -2.92 -2.18
C ALA A 52 -6.44 -3.54 -2.26
N HIS A 53 -7.35 -3.13 -1.37
CA HIS A 53 -8.73 -3.62 -1.38
C HIS A 53 -9.47 -3.29 -2.68
N ALA A 54 -9.22 -2.10 -3.27
CA ALA A 54 -9.80 -1.76 -4.56
C ALA A 54 -9.26 -2.63 -5.69
N TYR A 55 -7.98 -3.03 -5.66
CA TYR A 55 -7.39 -3.96 -6.61
C TYR A 55 -7.97 -5.37 -6.46
N GLU A 56 -8.06 -5.89 -5.23
CA GLU A 56 -8.68 -7.19 -4.96
C GLU A 56 -10.13 -7.24 -5.45
N ALA A 57 -10.91 -6.20 -5.10
CA ALA A 57 -12.31 -6.10 -5.53
C ALA A 57 -12.46 -5.96 -7.05
N THR A 58 -11.56 -5.23 -7.73
CA THR A 58 -11.54 -5.10 -9.19
C THR A 58 -11.32 -6.45 -9.89
N LEU A 59 -10.60 -7.37 -9.26
CA LEU A 59 -10.36 -8.73 -9.73
C LEU A 59 -11.33 -9.75 -9.13
N ASN A 60 -12.42 -9.31 -8.49
CA ASN A 60 -13.41 -10.15 -7.82
C ASN A 60 -12.77 -11.13 -6.83
N TYR A 61 -11.75 -10.68 -6.09
CA TYR A 61 -11.00 -11.48 -5.10
C TYR A 61 -10.45 -12.79 -5.67
N SER A 62 -10.09 -12.79 -6.95
CA SER A 62 -9.59 -13.97 -7.64
C SER A 62 -8.18 -14.35 -7.17
N LYS A 63 -7.82 -15.63 -7.31
CA LYS A 63 -6.47 -16.15 -7.01
C LYS A 63 -5.33 -15.53 -7.83
N LYS A 64 -5.64 -14.67 -8.82
CA LYS A 64 -4.64 -13.96 -9.63
C LYS A 64 -3.84 -12.94 -8.82
N LEU A 65 -4.41 -12.44 -7.72
CA LEU A 65 -3.81 -11.47 -6.83
C LEU A 65 -4.14 -11.84 -5.37
N ASN A 66 -3.15 -12.31 -4.62
CA ASN A 66 -3.30 -12.59 -3.20
C ASN A 66 -3.26 -11.29 -2.38
N HIS A 67 -3.86 -11.31 -1.18
CA HIS A 67 -3.93 -10.11 -0.33
C HIS A 67 -2.56 -9.45 -0.09
N GLY A 68 -1.53 -10.21 0.25
CA GLY A 68 -0.17 -9.67 0.44
C GLY A 68 0.40 -9.01 -0.83
N GLU A 69 0.12 -9.59 -2.00
CA GLU A 69 0.49 -9.02 -3.30
C GLU A 69 -0.28 -7.71 -3.57
N ALA A 70 -1.58 -7.69 -3.27
CA ALA A 70 -2.40 -6.48 -3.38
C ALA A 70 -1.87 -5.36 -2.46
N VAL A 71 -1.47 -5.70 -1.24
CA VAL A 71 -0.87 -4.74 -0.29
C VAL A 71 0.45 -4.18 -0.82
N ILE A 72 1.32 -4.99 -1.42
CA ILE A 72 2.58 -4.51 -2.04
C ILE A 72 2.27 -3.52 -3.17
N LEU A 73 1.30 -3.82 -4.06
CA LEU A 73 0.85 -2.88 -5.09
C LEU A 73 0.29 -1.61 -4.47
N GLY A 74 -0.54 -1.75 -3.44
CA GLY A 74 -1.12 -0.63 -2.72
C GLY A 74 -0.07 0.27 -2.07
N ILE A 75 0.96 -0.30 -1.44
CA ILE A 75 2.11 0.44 -0.89
C ILE A 75 2.85 1.18 -1.99
N ARG A 76 3.13 0.52 -3.12
CA ARG A 76 3.81 1.12 -4.27
C ARG A 76 3.05 2.34 -4.78
N ILE A 77 1.75 2.20 -5.04
CA ILE A 77 0.92 3.27 -5.60
C ILE A 77 0.68 4.40 -4.60
N ALA A 78 0.50 4.10 -3.30
CA ALA A 78 0.38 5.10 -2.25
C ALA A 78 1.69 5.90 -2.08
N SER A 79 2.86 5.26 -2.20
CA SER A 79 4.17 5.93 -2.18
C SER A 79 4.35 6.84 -3.40
N LYS A 80 3.95 6.43 -4.61
CA LYS A 80 3.93 7.28 -5.79
C LYS A 80 2.98 8.46 -5.65
N PHE A 81 1.81 8.23 -5.04
CA PHE A 81 0.86 9.29 -4.77
C PHE A 81 1.40 10.29 -3.74
N SER A 82 2.12 9.80 -2.71
CA SER A 82 2.84 10.65 -1.74
C SER A 82 3.88 11.54 -2.45
N LEU A 83 4.69 10.96 -3.36
CA LEU A 83 5.65 11.69 -4.17
C LEU A 83 4.97 12.74 -5.07
N SER A 84 3.90 12.37 -5.78
CA SER A 84 3.18 13.28 -6.68
C SER A 84 2.54 14.47 -5.95
N ASN A 85 2.25 14.33 -4.66
CA ASN A 85 1.76 15.38 -3.78
C ASN A 85 2.88 16.09 -2.98
N LYS A 86 4.16 15.87 -3.34
CA LYS A 86 5.33 16.49 -2.69
C LYS A 86 5.45 16.18 -1.19
N LEU A 87 4.84 15.09 -0.72
CA LEU A 87 4.93 14.64 0.66
C LEU A 87 6.17 13.79 0.88
N LEU A 88 6.48 12.91 -0.07
CA LEU A 88 7.64 12.01 -0.04
C LEU A 88 8.71 12.52 -0.99
N SER A 89 9.98 12.47 -0.59
CA SER A 89 11.10 12.83 -1.47
C SER A 89 11.33 11.78 -2.56
N ILE A 90 11.90 12.20 -3.69
CA ILE A 90 12.24 11.29 -4.79
C ILE A 90 13.25 10.24 -4.36
N ASN A 91 14.20 10.58 -3.47
CA ASN A 91 15.20 9.64 -2.99
C ASN A 91 14.59 8.53 -2.14
N GLU A 92 13.67 8.86 -1.23
CA GLU A 92 12.96 7.87 -0.43
C GLU A 92 12.03 7.01 -1.28
N PHE A 93 11.33 7.61 -2.24
CA PHE A 93 10.51 6.85 -3.19
C PHE A 93 11.36 5.84 -3.98
N LYS A 94 12.55 6.24 -4.48
CA LYS A 94 13.48 5.34 -5.17
C LYS A 94 13.92 4.16 -4.29
N LEU A 95 14.12 4.36 -2.98
CA LEU A 95 14.43 3.27 -2.06
C LEU A 95 13.30 2.25 -1.96
N ILE A 96 12.05 2.73 -1.82
CA ILE A 96 10.85 1.87 -1.78
C ILE A 96 10.70 1.11 -3.09
N GLU A 97 10.78 1.80 -4.22
CA GLU A 97 10.65 1.23 -5.56
C GLU A 97 11.72 0.18 -5.82
N THR A 98 12.98 0.46 -5.47
CA THR A 98 14.10 -0.49 -5.59
C THR A 98 13.85 -1.75 -4.76
N HIS A 99 13.35 -1.60 -3.53
CA HIS A 99 13.02 -2.74 -2.68
C HIS A 99 11.93 -3.61 -3.30
N ILE A 100 10.83 -3.00 -3.76
CA ILE A 100 9.72 -3.72 -4.39
C ILE A 100 10.17 -4.41 -5.69
N ASN A 101 10.95 -3.73 -6.53
CA ASN A 101 11.44 -4.31 -7.80
C ASN A 101 12.33 -5.55 -7.58
N LYS A 102 13.09 -5.58 -6.48
CA LYS A 102 13.89 -6.75 -6.09
C LYS A 102 13.04 -7.98 -5.69
N LEU A 103 11.74 -7.86 -5.51
CA LEU A 103 10.85 -8.98 -5.22
C LEU A 103 10.42 -9.75 -6.48
N ASN A 104 10.84 -9.32 -7.68
CA ASN A 104 10.43 -9.87 -8.99
C ASN A 104 8.91 -9.95 -9.15
N PHE A 105 8.24 -8.91 -8.66
CA PHE A 105 6.80 -8.84 -8.55
C PHE A 105 6.21 -8.04 -9.72
N ASN A 106 5.47 -8.70 -10.62
CA ASN A 106 4.95 -8.14 -11.87
C ASN A 106 3.41 -8.11 -11.93
N LYS A 107 2.75 -7.96 -10.78
CA LYS A 107 1.27 -8.00 -10.71
C LYS A 107 0.60 -6.68 -11.14
N GLU A 108 1.35 -5.58 -11.27
CA GLU A 108 0.84 -4.33 -11.84
C GLU A 108 0.25 -4.49 -13.23
N LYS A 109 0.75 -5.44 -14.02
CA LYS A 109 0.25 -5.78 -15.36
C LYS A 109 -1.21 -6.28 -15.38
N LEU A 110 -1.75 -6.66 -14.22
CA LEU A 110 -3.15 -7.04 -14.08
C LEU A 110 -4.11 -5.85 -14.25
N PHE A 111 -3.59 -4.62 -14.17
CA PHE A 111 -4.39 -3.40 -14.20
C PHE A 111 -3.96 -2.48 -15.33
N SER A 112 -4.96 -1.84 -15.94
CA SER A 112 -4.78 -0.88 -17.02
C SER A 112 -5.70 0.33 -16.80
N LYS A 113 -5.59 1.34 -17.66
CA LYS A 113 -6.51 2.51 -17.64
C LYS A 113 -7.99 2.11 -17.60
N LYS A 114 -8.38 1.05 -18.26
CA LYS A 114 -9.77 0.56 -18.29
C LYS A 114 -10.31 0.25 -16.89
N ASN A 115 -9.43 -0.12 -15.96
CA ASN A 115 -9.79 -0.44 -14.58
C ASN A 115 -9.95 0.80 -13.68
N THR A 116 -9.55 1.99 -14.12
CA THR A 116 -9.51 3.20 -13.28
C THR A 116 -10.85 3.50 -12.61
N ASN A 117 -11.94 3.49 -13.37
CA ASN A 117 -13.27 3.82 -12.84
C ASN A 117 -13.75 2.73 -11.85
N THR A 118 -13.47 1.46 -12.13
CA THR A 118 -13.80 0.33 -11.25
C THR A 118 -13.03 0.43 -9.93
N ILE A 119 -11.72 0.66 -9.99
CA ILE A 119 -10.87 0.87 -8.80
C ILE A 119 -11.42 2.01 -7.96
N LEU A 120 -11.71 3.17 -8.58
CA LEU A 120 -12.27 4.33 -7.87
C LEU A 120 -13.62 4.04 -7.23
N SER A 121 -14.49 3.27 -7.89
CA SER A 121 -15.79 2.90 -7.33
C SER A 121 -15.64 2.10 -6.04
N PHE A 122 -14.68 1.19 -5.98
CA PHE A 122 -14.40 0.42 -4.76
C PHE A 122 -13.75 1.28 -3.68
N MET A 123 -12.84 2.19 -4.02
CA MET A 123 -12.26 3.13 -3.05
C MET A 123 -13.30 4.04 -2.39
N THR A 124 -14.38 4.37 -3.11
CA THR A 124 -15.47 5.24 -2.57
C THR A 124 -16.49 4.47 -1.75
N LYS A 125 -16.65 3.16 -1.95
CA LYS A 125 -17.57 2.31 -1.19
C LYS A 125 -17.06 1.96 0.21
N ASP A 126 -15.81 2.25 0.52
CA ASP A 126 -15.27 2.05 1.87
C ASP A 126 -16.08 2.89 2.86
N LYS A 127 -16.70 2.22 3.85
CA LYS A 127 -17.64 2.79 4.84
C LYS A 127 -17.11 4.00 5.63
N LYS A 128 -15.81 4.29 5.54
CA LYS A 128 -15.16 5.45 6.16
C LYS A 128 -15.36 6.75 5.37
N ASN A 129 -15.95 6.71 4.18
CA ASN A 129 -16.11 7.87 3.29
C ASN A 129 -17.54 8.42 3.32
N ILE A 130 -17.90 9.13 4.41
CA ILE A 130 -19.17 9.87 4.53
C ILE A 130 -19.17 11.12 3.62
N SER A 131 -18.00 11.58 3.19
CA SER A 131 -17.82 12.72 2.27
C SER A 131 -17.46 12.24 0.87
N LYS A 132 -17.66 13.10 -0.15
CA LYS A 132 -17.21 12.87 -1.55
C LYS A 132 -15.67 12.70 -1.68
N LYS A 133 -14.94 12.70 -0.56
CA LYS A 133 -13.48 12.60 -0.49
C LYS A 133 -13.05 11.21 -0.03
N ILE A 134 -11.93 10.75 -0.54
CA ILE A 134 -11.32 9.46 -0.21
C ILE A 134 -10.17 9.71 0.78
N ASN A 135 -10.23 9.02 1.92
CA ASN A 135 -9.17 9.07 2.91
C ASN A 135 -8.02 8.16 2.51
N LEU A 136 -6.81 8.69 2.51
CA LEU A 136 -5.60 7.94 2.21
C LEU A 136 -4.59 8.07 3.36
N ILE A 137 -3.89 6.99 3.61
CA ILE A 137 -2.69 6.99 4.44
C ILE A 137 -1.51 7.16 3.50
N LEU A 138 -0.70 8.18 3.74
CA LEU A 138 0.42 8.55 2.87
C LEU A 138 1.71 8.69 3.68
N LEU A 139 2.85 8.53 3.01
CA LEU A 139 4.17 8.72 3.60
C LEU A 139 4.61 10.19 3.50
N LYS A 140 5.14 10.72 4.61
CA LYS A 140 5.94 11.96 4.65
C LYS A 140 7.43 11.66 4.51
N LYS A 141 7.86 10.53 5.06
CA LYS A 141 9.18 9.91 4.89
C LYS A 141 9.09 8.43 5.21
N ILE A 142 10.11 7.65 4.89
CA ILE A 142 10.19 6.24 5.33
C ILE A 142 10.14 6.19 6.86
N GLY A 143 9.24 5.36 7.39
CA GLY A 143 8.99 5.26 8.83
C GLY A 143 8.04 6.33 9.41
N SER A 144 7.50 7.24 8.58
CA SER A 144 6.55 8.28 9.02
C SER A 144 5.36 8.36 8.07
N ALA A 145 4.30 7.62 8.39
CA ALA A 145 3.01 7.69 7.71
C ALA A 145 2.07 8.66 8.43
N SER A 146 1.14 9.25 7.68
CA SER A 146 0.04 10.07 8.21
C SER A 146 -1.27 9.62 7.58
N TYR A 147 -2.36 9.62 8.37
CA TYR A 147 -3.65 9.03 8.00
C TYR A 147 -4.76 10.05 7.73
N ASP A 148 -4.49 11.35 7.82
CA ASP A 148 -5.54 12.39 7.72
C ASP A 148 -5.59 13.08 6.34
N PHE A 149 -5.13 12.41 5.29
CA PHE A 149 -5.16 12.97 3.94
C PHE A 149 -6.46 12.64 3.23
N GLN A 150 -7.18 13.68 2.82
CA GLN A 150 -8.41 13.58 2.04
C GLN A 150 -8.25 14.13 0.64
N PHE A 151 -8.64 13.34 -0.36
CA PHE A 151 -8.54 13.73 -1.77
C PHE A 151 -9.87 13.55 -2.48
N THR A 152 -10.12 14.44 -3.46
CA THR A 152 -11.27 14.27 -4.33
C THR A 152 -11.08 13.08 -5.26
N LYS A 153 -12.18 12.50 -5.69
CA LYS A 153 -12.22 11.38 -6.64
C LYS A 153 -11.51 11.72 -7.95
N GLU A 154 -11.67 12.95 -8.43
CA GLU A 154 -11.08 13.46 -9.66
C GLU A 154 -9.54 13.50 -9.58
N LYS A 155 -8.99 13.92 -8.44
CA LYS A 155 -7.54 13.97 -8.23
C LYS A 155 -6.94 12.56 -8.26
N ILE A 156 -7.56 11.60 -7.57
CA ILE A 156 -7.11 10.20 -7.58
C ILE A 156 -7.29 9.59 -8.97
N ARG A 157 -8.39 9.88 -9.66
CA ARG A 157 -8.64 9.43 -11.04
C ARG A 157 -7.54 9.89 -11.99
N SER A 158 -7.23 11.18 -11.98
CA SER A 158 -6.19 11.75 -12.84
C SER A 158 -4.82 11.13 -12.58
N PHE A 159 -4.51 10.84 -11.33
CA PHE A 159 -3.28 10.15 -10.95
C PHE A 159 -3.28 8.69 -11.46
N LEU A 160 -4.32 7.91 -11.18
CA LEU A 160 -4.42 6.51 -11.63
C LEU A 160 -4.36 6.39 -13.15
N MET A 161 -5.01 7.31 -13.89
CA MET A 161 -4.94 7.35 -15.35
C MET A 161 -3.52 7.54 -15.89
N LYS A 162 -2.63 8.20 -15.16
CA LYS A 162 -1.20 8.34 -15.53
C LYS A 162 -0.41 7.07 -15.15
N GLU A 163 -0.71 6.48 -14.01
CA GLU A 163 0.07 5.35 -13.48
C GLU A 163 -0.28 4.01 -14.12
N LEU A 164 -1.55 3.78 -14.45
CA LEU A 164 -2.01 2.53 -15.07
C LEU A 164 -1.81 2.49 -16.61
N ASN A 165 -1.01 3.39 -17.14
CA ASN A 165 -0.74 3.53 -18.57
C ASN A 165 0.41 2.72 -19.13
N LYS A 166 1.13 2.07 -18.26
CA LYS A 166 2.35 1.38 -18.63
C LYS A 166 2.12 -0.07 -18.97
#